data_e151e6d6cba453d5aa6e08e9c3398021
#
_entry.id   e151e6d6cba453d5aa6e08e9c3398021
#
_cell.length_a   1.000
_cell.length_b   1.000
_cell.length_c   1.000
_cell.angle_alpha   90.00
_cell.angle_beta   90.00
_cell.angle_gamma   90.00
#
_symmetry.space_group_name_H-M   'P 1'
#
loop_
_entity.id
_entity.type
_entity.pdbx_description
1 polymer ?
#
loop_
_entity_poly.entity_id
_entity_poly.type
_entity_poly.pdbx_seq_one_letter_code
_entity_poly.pdbx_strand_id
1 'polypeptide(L)'
;RSLDQDNQNTQNGNSMMRTAEGAVSSTVEILKTLKEKAINAANDTNTDEDRRAIQKEINQMVDQIDDNALATYNGKYLVDGSRNSIGTATCTTLTNSAMSTASSWGSALTELKSRTDESLNIQSTDKITVSYVRQGRTYTTTFSVGSTNTLGDIIKSTAYNGTESLAGTAAVASGSTKEGALIGLDKAKNSVYTADNKSALSIQAAGAGTTYQISSFTLSITDNTGAIRKTANTALDAFNERVRAENESKDNALTLQTGVKANQAIKVSMTDMRSLALG
;
A
#
# COMPACT_ATOMS: atom_id res chain seq x y z
N ARG A 1 16.37 -16.19 44.10
CA ARG A 1 15.73 -17.15 43.14
C ARG A 1 14.76 -16.48 42.20
N SER A 2 13.81 -15.60 42.67
CA SER A 2 12.88 -14.91 41.77
C SER A 2 13.58 -13.90 40.84
N LEU A 3 14.54 -13.14 41.35
CA LEU A 3 15.36 -12.21 40.58
C LEU A 3 16.26 -12.92 39.57
N ASP A 4 16.76 -14.10 39.90
CA ASP A 4 17.56 -14.90 38.96
C ASP A 4 16.68 -15.40 37.82
N GLN A 5 15.44 -15.81 38.10
CA GLN A 5 14.48 -16.22 37.08
C GLN A 5 14.06 -15.05 36.19
N ASP A 6 13.85 -13.86 36.75
CA ASP A 6 13.53 -12.66 35.99
C ASP A 6 14.67 -12.25 35.05
N ASN A 7 15.92 -12.36 35.49
CA ASN A 7 17.08 -12.15 34.66
C ASN A 7 17.16 -13.16 33.50
N GLN A 8 16.91 -14.44 33.76
CA GLN A 8 16.84 -15.48 32.73
C GLN A 8 15.71 -15.21 31.74
N ASN A 9 14.52 -14.80 32.20
CA ASN A 9 13.40 -14.44 31.34
C ASN A 9 13.73 -13.26 30.43
N THR A 10 14.41 -12.25 30.98
CA THR A 10 14.85 -11.07 30.23
C THR A 10 15.89 -11.45 29.18
N GLN A 11 16.87 -12.31 29.52
CA GLN A 11 17.87 -12.80 28.57
C GLN A 11 17.24 -13.63 27.45
N ASN A 12 16.29 -14.50 27.77
CA ASN A 12 15.55 -15.28 26.78
C ASN A 12 14.73 -14.37 25.86
N GLY A 13 14.08 -13.35 26.43
CA GLY A 13 13.36 -12.34 25.66
C GLY A 13 14.27 -11.56 24.70
N ASN A 14 15.44 -11.15 25.17
CA ASN A 14 16.42 -10.45 24.34
C ASN A 14 16.95 -11.37 23.21
N SER A 15 17.23 -12.63 23.49
CA SER A 15 17.66 -13.60 22.48
C SER A 15 16.59 -13.81 21.40
N MET A 16 15.32 -13.91 21.83
CA MET A 16 14.19 -14.01 20.91
C MET A 16 14.05 -12.76 20.02
N MET A 17 14.18 -11.56 20.60
CA MET A 17 14.14 -10.29 19.86
C MET A 17 15.26 -10.19 18.82
N ARG A 18 16.48 -10.61 19.18
CA ARG A 18 17.61 -10.64 18.25
C ARG A 18 17.39 -11.62 17.09
N THR A 19 16.76 -12.76 17.34
CA THR A 19 16.40 -13.71 16.28
C THR A 19 15.39 -13.08 15.32
N ALA A 20 14.37 -12.41 15.85
CA ALA A 20 13.39 -11.70 15.04
C ALA A 20 14.03 -10.53 14.25
N GLU A 21 14.91 -9.75 14.89
CA GLU A 21 15.66 -8.66 14.24
C GLU A 21 16.50 -9.20 13.08
N GLY A 22 17.17 -10.33 13.26
CA GLY A 22 17.94 -10.98 12.19
C GLY A 22 17.09 -11.36 10.99
N ALA A 23 15.90 -11.93 11.21
CA ALA A 23 14.95 -12.28 10.15
C ALA A 23 14.46 -11.01 9.40
N VAL A 24 14.07 -9.96 10.13
CA VAL A 24 13.63 -8.69 9.55
C VAL A 24 14.75 -8.02 8.77
N SER A 25 15.98 -8.01 9.29
CA SER A 25 17.16 -7.43 8.61
C SER A 25 17.44 -8.15 7.29
N SER A 26 17.37 -9.48 7.27
CA SER A 26 17.51 -10.28 6.04
C SER A 26 16.42 -9.94 5.02
N THR A 27 15.16 -9.82 5.46
CA THR A 27 14.05 -9.41 4.59
C THR A 27 14.26 -8.01 4.01
N VAL A 28 14.76 -7.05 4.79
CA VAL A 28 15.07 -5.70 4.31
C VAL A 28 16.16 -5.71 3.23
N GLU A 29 17.21 -6.53 3.38
CA GLU A 29 18.25 -6.67 2.35
C GLU A 29 17.70 -7.27 1.04
N ILE A 30 16.82 -8.27 1.15
CA ILE A 30 16.14 -8.85 -0.03
C ILE A 30 15.28 -7.78 -0.72
N LEU A 31 14.50 -7.00 0.04
CA LEU A 31 13.66 -5.94 -0.53
C LEU A 31 14.48 -4.84 -1.23
N LYS A 32 15.67 -4.49 -0.73
CA LYS A 32 16.59 -3.58 -1.43
C LYS A 32 17.03 -4.16 -2.77
N THR A 33 17.42 -5.43 -2.78
CA THR A 33 17.85 -6.12 -4.01
C THR A 33 16.69 -6.26 -4.99
N LEU A 34 15.47 -6.56 -4.52
CA LEU A 34 14.25 -6.58 -5.36
C LEU A 34 14.02 -5.24 -6.04
N LYS A 35 14.15 -4.14 -5.30
CA LYS A 35 14.04 -2.79 -5.84
C LYS A 35 15.07 -2.51 -6.93
N GLU A 36 16.33 -2.90 -6.71
CA GLU A 36 17.40 -2.76 -7.71
C GLU A 36 17.11 -3.58 -8.96
N LYS A 37 16.65 -4.82 -8.82
CA LYS A 37 16.27 -5.68 -9.94
C LYS A 37 15.07 -5.13 -10.71
N ALA A 38 14.06 -4.59 -10.02
CA ALA A 38 12.90 -3.97 -10.67
C ALA A 38 13.31 -2.72 -11.48
N ILE A 39 14.20 -1.88 -10.95
CA ILE A 39 14.73 -0.72 -11.67
C ILE A 39 15.56 -1.17 -12.89
N ASN A 40 16.37 -2.23 -12.74
CA ASN A 40 17.13 -2.79 -13.85
C ASN A 40 16.19 -3.31 -14.94
N ALA A 41 15.16 -4.08 -14.58
CA ALA A 41 14.18 -4.62 -15.54
C ALA A 41 13.43 -3.53 -16.31
N ALA A 42 13.25 -2.35 -15.72
CA ALA A 42 12.58 -1.20 -16.34
C ALA A 42 13.45 -0.50 -17.40
N ASN A 43 14.73 -0.85 -17.54
CA ASN A 43 15.61 -0.24 -18.52
C ASN A 43 15.34 -0.83 -19.92
N ASP A 44 15.19 0.04 -20.92
CA ASP A 44 14.94 -0.33 -22.31
C ASP A 44 16.13 -1.03 -23.01
N THR A 45 17.30 -1.07 -22.36
CA THR A 45 18.45 -1.84 -22.86
C THR A 45 18.30 -3.34 -22.66
N ASN A 46 17.37 -3.78 -21.79
CA ASN A 46 17.13 -5.20 -21.53
C ASN A 46 16.23 -5.81 -22.59
N THR A 47 16.61 -7.00 -23.06
CA THR A 47 15.78 -7.82 -23.94
C THR A 47 14.63 -8.49 -23.15
N ASP A 48 13.64 -9.02 -23.85
CA ASP A 48 12.57 -9.78 -23.21
C ASP A 48 13.09 -11.04 -22.49
N GLU A 49 14.17 -11.62 -22.97
CA GLU A 49 14.81 -12.77 -22.32
C GLU A 49 15.50 -12.36 -21.01
N ASP A 50 16.18 -11.21 -21.00
CA ASP A 50 16.81 -10.65 -19.79
C ASP A 50 15.74 -10.33 -18.75
N ARG A 51 14.63 -9.72 -19.15
CA ARG A 51 13.49 -9.43 -18.27
C ARG A 51 12.86 -10.68 -17.67
N ARG A 52 12.76 -11.77 -18.46
CA ARG A 52 12.29 -13.07 -17.95
C ARG A 52 13.26 -13.70 -16.96
N ALA A 53 14.57 -13.54 -17.17
CA ALA A 53 15.58 -14.00 -16.23
C ALA A 53 15.50 -13.23 -14.91
N ILE A 54 15.39 -11.89 -14.97
CA ILE A 54 15.18 -11.04 -13.80
C ILE A 54 13.89 -11.41 -13.05
N GLN A 55 12.80 -11.70 -13.79
CA GLN A 55 11.53 -12.11 -13.16
C GLN A 55 11.68 -13.43 -12.38
N LYS A 56 12.45 -14.38 -12.87
CA LYS A 56 12.73 -15.62 -12.12
C LYS A 56 13.50 -15.36 -10.84
N GLU A 57 14.51 -14.48 -10.88
CA GLU A 57 15.25 -14.07 -9.68
C GLU A 57 14.32 -13.37 -8.67
N ILE A 58 13.46 -12.47 -9.13
CA ILE A 58 12.47 -11.79 -8.28
C ILE A 58 11.56 -12.81 -7.59
N ASN A 59 11.05 -13.80 -8.32
CA ASN A 59 10.19 -14.83 -7.74
C ASN A 59 10.92 -15.64 -6.65
N GLN A 60 12.19 -16.01 -6.87
CA GLN A 60 12.99 -16.70 -5.87
C GLN A 60 13.25 -15.85 -4.63
N MET A 61 13.44 -14.53 -4.80
CA MET A 61 13.62 -13.61 -3.68
C MET A 61 12.33 -13.43 -2.88
N VAL A 62 11.16 -13.46 -3.53
CA VAL A 62 9.85 -13.43 -2.86
C VAL A 62 9.66 -14.71 -2.02
N ASP A 63 9.98 -15.88 -2.58
CA ASP A 63 9.95 -17.15 -1.84
C ASP A 63 10.89 -17.11 -0.62
N GLN A 64 12.08 -16.51 -0.76
CA GLN A 64 13.03 -16.35 0.34
C GLN A 64 12.53 -15.39 1.43
N ILE A 65 11.74 -14.39 1.10
CA ILE A 65 11.06 -13.54 2.11
C ILE A 65 10.09 -14.38 2.93
N ASP A 66 9.32 -15.24 2.29
CA ASP A 66 8.38 -16.12 2.98
C ASP A 66 9.11 -17.14 3.87
N ASP A 67 10.23 -17.70 3.43
CA ASP A 67 11.08 -18.56 4.24
C ASP A 67 11.67 -17.83 5.46
N ASN A 68 12.13 -16.58 5.30
CA ASN A 68 12.60 -15.76 6.41
C ASN A 68 11.49 -15.47 7.43
N ALA A 69 10.25 -15.34 6.98
CA ALA A 69 9.10 -15.14 7.88
C ALA A 69 8.80 -16.36 8.76
N LEU A 70 9.30 -17.54 8.39
CA LEU A 70 9.19 -18.78 9.19
C LEU A 70 10.26 -18.91 10.27
N ALA A 71 11.03 -17.84 10.56
CA ALA A 71 12.02 -17.84 11.63
C ALA A 71 11.39 -18.20 12.99
N THR A 72 11.97 -19.17 13.68
CA THR A 72 11.46 -19.70 14.94
C THR A 72 12.46 -19.51 16.10
N TYR A 73 11.92 -19.33 17.29
CA TYR A 73 12.68 -19.41 18.55
C TYR A 73 11.96 -20.37 19.50
N ASN A 74 12.63 -21.41 19.94
CA ASN A 74 12.04 -22.49 20.75
C ASN A 74 10.73 -23.05 20.14
N GLY A 75 10.69 -23.26 18.83
CA GLY A 75 9.53 -23.79 18.11
C GLY A 75 8.35 -22.83 17.98
N LYS A 76 8.54 -21.54 18.32
CA LYS A 76 7.52 -20.50 18.13
C LYS A 76 7.91 -19.62 16.97
N TYR A 77 7.02 -19.45 16.01
CA TYR A 77 7.19 -18.47 14.95
C TYR A 77 7.16 -17.06 15.52
N LEU A 78 7.99 -16.18 14.98
CA LEU A 78 8.15 -14.83 15.50
C LEU A 78 7.53 -13.77 14.55
N VAL A 79 7.79 -13.87 13.26
CA VAL A 79 7.48 -12.83 12.28
C VAL A 79 6.51 -13.29 11.17
N ASP A 80 5.81 -14.38 11.42
CA ASP A 80 4.78 -14.94 10.52
C ASP A 80 3.38 -14.32 10.70
N GLY A 81 3.25 -13.28 11.50
CA GLY A 81 1.98 -12.64 11.85
C GLY A 81 1.21 -13.32 12.98
N SER A 82 1.66 -14.45 13.52
CA SER A 82 0.99 -15.13 14.63
C SER A 82 1.11 -14.38 15.96
N ARG A 83 2.05 -13.43 16.07
CA ARG A 83 2.37 -12.66 17.28
C ARG A 83 1.99 -11.18 17.19
N ASN A 84 0.99 -10.88 16.41
CA ASN A 84 0.51 -9.51 16.23
C ASN A 84 -0.20 -8.97 17.48
N SER A 85 -0.11 -7.65 17.65
CA SER A 85 -0.99 -6.92 18.57
C SER A 85 -2.41 -6.87 18.01
N ILE A 86 -3.38 -6.57 18.89
CA ILE A 86 -4.76 -6.33 18.46
C ILE A 86 -4.81 -5.16 17.48
N GLY A 87 -5.53 -5.34 16.39
CA GLY A 87 -5.71 -4.31 15.39
C GLY A 87 -6.92 -4.59 14.51
N THR A 88 -7.53 -3.53 14.02
CA THR A 88 -8.63 -3.61 13.07
C THR A 88 -8.10 -3.76 11.65
N ALA A 89 -8.87 -4.43 10.80
CA ALA A 89 -8.54 -4.45 9.38
C ALA A 89 -8.62 -3.04 8.78
N THR A 90 -7.63 -2.69 7.96
CA THR A 90 -7.55 -1.40 7.27
C THR A 90 -7.73 -1.56 5.77
N CYS A 91 -8.12 -0.48 5.10
CA CYS A 91 -8.24 -0.44 3.64
C CYS A 91 -7.03 0.28 3.05
N THR A 92 -6.52 -0.17 1.91
CA THR A 92 -5.55 0.64 1.15
C THR A 92 -6.18 2.00 0.85
N THR A 93 -5.48 3.07 1.21
CA THR A 93 -5.87 4.43 0.86
C THR A 93 -4.72 5.13 0.16
N LEU A 94 -4.98 5.52 -1.08
CA LEU A 94 -4.06 6.24 -1.94
C LEU A 94 -4.46 7.71 -1.97
N THR A 95 -3.50 8.62 -1.87
CA THR A 95 -3.75 10.06 -1.80
C THR A 95 -2.91 10.78 -2.83
N ASN A 96 -3.53 11.70 -3.57
CA ASN A 96 -2.86 12.57 -4.51
C ASN A 96 -2.79 14.00 -3.95
N SER A 97 -1.58 14.41 -3.57
CA SER A 97 -1.29 15.75 -3.06
C SER A 97 -0.73 16.71 -4.14
N ALA A 98 -0.62 16.26 -5.39
CA ALA A 98 -0.14 17.10 -6.50
C ALA A 98 -1.24 17.87 -7.21
N MET A 99 -2.51 17.58 -6.90
CA MET A 99 -3.66 18.29 -7.43
C MET A 99 -4.06 19.46 -6.53
N SER A 100 -4.77 20.44 -7.10
CA SER A 100 -5.26 21.61 -6.36
C SER A 100 -6.11 21.19 -5.16
N THR A 101 -6.03 21.95 -4.08
CA THR A 101 -6.86 21.75 -2.87
C THR A 101 -8.35 21.98 -3.12
N ALA A 102 -8.69 22.67 -4.21
CA ALA A 102 -10.07 22.88 -4.66
C ALA A 102 -10.59 21.75 -5.56
N SER A 103 -9.71 20.82 -5.99
CA SER A 103 -10.13 19.69 -6.83
C SER A 103 -10.99 18.73 -6.02
N SER A 104 -12.12 18.36 -6.60
CA SER A 104 -13.07 17.41 -6.06
C SER A 104 -13.28 16.23 -7.02
N TRP A 105 -13.86 15.15 -6.52
CA TRP A 105 -14.25 14.03 -7.38
C TRP A 105 -15.37 14.40 -8.37
N GLY A 106 -16.13 15.45 -8.06
CA GLY A 106 -17.14 16.04 -8.95
C GLY A 106 -16.58 17.04 -9.95
N SER A 107 -15.28 17.39 -9.87
CA SER A 107 -14.68 18.32 -10.82
C SER A 107 -14.60 17.71 -12.21
N ALA A 108 -14.96 18.49 -13.24
CA ALA A 108 -14.80 18.07 -14.63
C ALA A 108 -13.32 17.88 -14.94
N LEU A 109 -13.00 16.85 -15.73
CA LEU A 109 -11.61 16.52 -16.09
C LEU A 109 -10.89 17.69 -16.78
N THR A 110 -11.63 18.45 -17.58
CA THR A 110 -11.09 19.61 -18.33
C THR A 110 -10.78 20.82 -17.44
N GLU A 111 -11.31 20.86 -16.21
CA GLU A 111 -11.12 21.94 -15.25
C GLU A 111 -10.08 21.64 -14.17
N LEU A 112 -9.47 20.46 -14.23
CA LEU A 112 -8.49 20.05 -13.23
C LEU A 112 -7.24 20.92 -13.25
N LYS A 113 -6.74 21.20 -12.03
CA LYS A 113 -5.56 22.05 -11.81
C LYS A 113 -4.54 21.33 -10.96
N SER A 114 -3.27 21.69 -11.13
CA SER A 114 -2.16 21.27 -10.29
C SER A 114 -2.23 21.90 -8.90
N ARG A 115 -1.36 21.49 -7.96
CA ARG A 115 -1.24 22.07 -6.62
C ARG A 115 -0.91 23.56 -6.64
N THR A 116 -0.31 24.06 -7.71
CA THR A 116 0.01 25.49 -7.97
C THR A 116 -1.11 26.23 -8.68
N ASP A 117 -2.31 25.63 -8.79
CA ASP A 117 -3.48 26.15 -9.49
C ASP A 117 -3.31 26.38 -11.01
N GLU A 118 -2.28 25.79 -11.62
CA GLU A 118 -2.11 25.77 -13.07
C GLU A 118 -3.04 24.73 -13.70
N SER A 119 -3.68 25.10 -14.83
CA SER A 119 -4.54 24.18 -15.57
C SER A 119 -3.75 23.01 -16.14
N LEU A 120 -4.30 21.80 -16.01
CA LEU A 120 -3.73 20.60 -16.61
C LEU A 120 -3.95 20.49 -18.11
N ASN A 121 -4.70 21.44 -18.71
CA ASN A 121 -5.00 21.54 -20.15
C ASN A 121 -5.53 20.24 -20.77
N ILE A 122 -6.37 19.52 -20.03
CA ILE A 122 -7.03 18.31 -20.51
C ILE A 122 -8.15 18.69 -21.46
N GLN A 123 -8.18 18.09 -22.64
CA GLN A 123 -9.17 18.35 -23.66
C GLN A 123 -10.26 17.28 -23.68
N SER A 124 -11.46 17.64 -24.14
CA SER A 124 -12.57 16.69 -24.25
C SER A 124 -12.34 15.58 -25.30
N THR A 125 -11.32 15.72 -26.12
CA THR A 125 -10.90 14.73 -27.14
C THR A 125 -9.82 13.79 -26.63
N ASP A 126 -9.27 14.03 -25.43
CA ASP A 126 -8.22 13.22 -24.86
C ASP A 126 -8.74 11.86 -24.37
N LYS A 127 -7.82 10.96 -24.12
CA LYS A 127 -8.11 9.65 -23.52
C LYS A 127 -7.42 9.54 -22.17
N ILE A 128 -8.14 9.05 -21.16
CA ILE A 128 -7.59 8.75 -19.85
C ILE A 128 -7.52 7.24 -19.67
N THR A 129 -6.38 6.74 -19.24
CA THR A 129 -6.15 5.34 -18.93
C THR A 129 -5.90 5.22 -17.44
N VAL A 130 -6.70 4.38 -16.80
CA VAL A 130 -6.56 3.99 -15.39
C VAL A 130 -5.97 2.59 -15.35
N SER A 131 -4.91 2.42 -14.59
CA SER A 131 -4.34 1.10 -14.35
C SER A 131 -4.11 0.91 -12.85
N TYR A 132 -4.43 -0.26 -12.34
CA TYR A 132 -4.16 -0.63 -10.96
C TYR A 132 -3.82 -2.10 -10.82
N VAL A 133 -3.08 -2.43 -9.77
CA VAL A 133 -2.68 -3.81 -9.45
C VAL A 133 -3.37 -4.27 -8.19
N ARG A 134 -4.04 -5.41 -8.27
CA ARG A 134 -4.67 -6.09 -7.12
C ARG A 134 -4.40 -7.59 -7.21
N GLN A 135 -3.96 -8.21 -6.12
CA GLN A 135 -3.63 -9.64 -6.06
C GLN A 135 -2.67 -10.09 -7.19
N GLY A 136 -1.66 -9.27 -7.49
CA GLY A 136 -0.67 -9.56 -8.53
C GLY A 136 -1.20 -9.48 -9.98
N ARG A 137 -2.44 -9.03 -10.19
CA ARG A 137 -3.03 -8.84 -11.53
C ARG A 137 -3.21 -7.36 -11.82
N THR A 138 -2.80 -6.95 -13.01
CA THR A 138 -2.99 -5.58 -13.51
C THR A 138 -4.32 -5.47 -14.23
N TYR A 139 -5.09 -4.46 -13.89
CA TYR A 139 -6.34 -4.08 -14.53
C TYR A 139 -6.17 -2.71 -15.17
N THR A 140 -6.46 -2.62 -16.46
CA THR A 140 -6.31 -1.38 -17.22
C THR A 140 -7.59 -1.08 -17.96
N THR A 141 -8.09 0.14 -17.84
CA THR A 141 -9.27 0.62 -18.56
C THR A 141 -9.01 1.98 -19.13
N THR A 142 -9.41 2.21 -20.39
CA THR A 142 -9.24 3.47 -21.09
C THR A 142 -10.60 4.07 -21.38
N PHE A 143 -10.75 5.36 -21.10
CA PHE A 143 -11.96 6.14 -21.32
C PHE A 143 -11.65 7.34 -22.24
N SER A 144 -12.64 7.75 -23.01
CA SER A 144 -12.57 9.06 -23.70
C SER A 144 -13.00 10.17 -22.75
N VAL A 145 -12.22 11.24 -22.68
CA VAL A 145 -12.56 12.42 -21.89
C VAL A 145 -13.70 13.15 -22.59
N GLY A 146 -14.88 13.18 -21.96
CA GLY A 146 -15.98 14.01 -22.44
C GLY A 146 -15.98 15.38 -21.76
N SER A 147 -16.75 16.32 -22.25
CA SER A 147 -16.86 17.67 -21.66
C SER A 147 -17.51 17.70 -20.27
N THR A 148 -18.26 16.66 -19.92
CA THR A 148 -19.01 16.56 -18.65
C THR A 148 -18.48 15.46 -17.72
N ASN A 149 -17.51 14.66 -18.16
CA ASN A 149 -17.01 13.57 -17.36
C ASN A 149 -16.21 14.09 -16.16
N THR A 150 -16.54 13.59 -15.00
CA THR A 150 -15.83 13.91 -13.76
C THR A 150 -14.76 12.84 -13.45
N LEU A 151 -13.81 13.20 -12.63
CA LEU A 151 -12.80 12.25 -12.16
C LEU A 151 -13.45 11.06 -11.41
N GLY A 152 -14.52 11.34 -10.67
CA GLY A 152 -15.28 10.31 -9.95
C GLY A 152 -15.96 9.31 -10.86
N ASP A 153 -16.45 9.74 -12.04
CA ASP A 153 -17.10 8.83 -12.99
C ASP A 153 -16.12 7.82 -13.56
N ILE A 154 -14.89 8.25 -13.82
CA ILE A 154 -13.84 7.36 -14.32
C ILE A 154 -13.45 6.32 -13.29
N ILE A 155 -13.25 6.73 -12.05
CA ILE A 155 -12.91 5.81 -10.98
C ILE A 155 -14.03 4.79 -10.74
N LYS A 156 -15.29 5.22 -10.75
CA LYS A 156 -16.45 4.32 -10.61
C LYS A 156 -16.56 3.30 -11.75
N SER A 157 -16.15 3.69 -12.95
CA SER A 157 -16.25 2.83 -14.14
C SER A 157 -15.08 1.86 -14.30
N THR A 158 -14.01 2.03 -13.55
CA THR A 158 -12.82 1.16 -13.63
C THR A 158 -13.12 -0.18 -12.98
N ALA A 159 -13.33 -1.21 -13.80
CA ALA A 159 -13.80 -2.50 -13.34
C ALA A 159 -12.68 -3.46 -12.89
N TYR A 160 -12.92 -4.15 -11.79
CA TYR A 160 -12.19 -5.35 -11.39
C TYR A 160 -12.95 -6.58 -11.89
N ASN A 161 -12.35 -7.29 -12.83
CA ASN A 161 -12.90 -8.56 -13.37
C ASN A 161 -14.34 -8.46 -13.93
N GLY A 162 -14.74 -7.28 -14.39
CA GLY A 162 -16.08 -7.04 -14.96
C GLY A 162 -17.23 -6.97 -13.96
N THR A 163 -17.00 -7.26 -12.69
CA THR A 163 -18.05 -7.38 -11.68
C THR A 163 -17.90 -6.39 -10.52
N GLU A 164 -16.67 -6.00 -10.19
CA GLU A 164 -16.36 -5.03 -9.14
C GLU A 164 -15.58 -3.87 -9.72
N SER A 165 -16.02 -2.65 -9.51
CA SER A 165 -15.22 -1.47 -9.87
C SER A 165 -14.16 -1.20 -8.79
N LEU A 166 -13.12 -0.40 -9.10
CA LEU A 166 -12.20 0.13 -8.09
C LEU A 166 -12.98 0.89 -7.01
N ALA A 167 -14.05 1.55 -7.46
CA ALA A 167 -15.10 2.13 -6.65
C ALA A 167 -16.21 1.14 -6.32
N GLY A 168 -16.09 -0.07 -6.77
CA GLY A 168 -17.14 -1.07 -6.99
C GLY A 168 -17.77 -1.70 -5.82
N THR A 169 -17.74 -1.16 -4.88
CA THR A 169 -18.59 -1.19 -3.73
C THR A 169 -18.57 0.22 -3.24
N ALA A 170 -19.65 0.82 -3.07
CA ALA A 170 -19.93 2.05 -2.33
C ALA A 170 -18.73 2.84 -1.72
N ALA A 171 -17.54 2.27 -1.80
CA ALA A 171 -16.34 2.76 -1.20
C ALA A 171 -15.86 4.07 -1.82
N VAL A 172 -16.07 4.28 -3.09
CA VAL A 172 -15.82 5.59 -3.72
C VAL A 172 -17.11 6.35 -3.98
N ALA A 173 -18.26 5.67 -3.92
CA ALA A 173 -19.52 6.24 -4.36
C ALA A 173 -20.19 7.20 -3.38
N SER A 174 -19.91 7.19 -2.09
CA SER A 174 -20.63 8.11 -1.18
C SER A 174 -19.92 8.48 0.13
N GLY A 175 -18.64 8.29 0.24
CA GLY A 175 -17.94 8.66 1.49
C GLY A 175 -16.49 8.28 1.55
N SER A 176 -15.98 7.64 0.55
CA SER A 176 -14.60 7.14 0.51
C SER A 176 -13.71 7.90 -0.47
N THR A 177 -14.28 8.74 -1.32
CA THR A 177 -13.55 9.87 -1.90
C THR A 177 -13.53 10.95 -0.86
N LYS A 178 -12.54 10.93 0.00
CA LYS A 178 -12.38 11.98 0.98
C LYS A 178 -11.70 13.16 0.32
N GLU A 179 -12.40 14.24 0.29
CA GLU A 179 -11.86 15.56 0.06
C GLU A 179 -11.54 16.11 1.44
N GLY A 180 -10.29 16.28 1.75
CA GLY A 180 -9.92 16.79 3.05
C GLY A 180 -8.55 16.35 3.50
N ALA A 181 -8.14 16.88 4.62
CA ALA A 181 -6.87 16.49 5.23
C ALA A 181 -6.92 15.10 5.88
N LEU A 182 -8.08 14.69 6.38
CA LEU A 182 -8.27 13.38 7.02
C LEU A 182 -8.45 12.30 5.94
N ILE A 183 -7.52 11.35 5.90
CA ILE A 183 -7.47 10.28 4.90
C ILE A 183 -8.21 9.03 5.38
N GLY A 184 -7.96 8.58 6.59
CA GLY A 184 -8.51 7.34 7.12
C GLY A 184 -8.07 7.05 8.54
N LEU A 185 -8.15 5.78 8.91
CA LEU A 185 -7.67 5.27 10.19
C LEU A 185 -6.57 4.26 9.96
N ASP A 186 -5.58 4.23 10.83
CA ASP A 186 -4.58 3.17 10.91
C ASP A 186 -5.13 1.93 11.64
N LYS A 187 -4.31 0.89 11.74
CA LYS A 187 -4.64 -0.36 12.43
C LYS A 187 -5.00 -0.17 13.91
N ALA A 188 -4.43 0.84 14.54
CA ALA A 188 -4.68 1.21 15.94
C ALA A 188 -5.89 2.16 16.10
N LYS A 189 -6.61 2.44 15.01
CA LYS A 189 -7.74 3.39 14.92
C LYS A 189 -7.35 4.86 15.11
N ASN A 190 -6.08 5.23 14.94
CA ASN A 190 -5.68 6.62 14.93
C ASN A 190 -6.00 7.26 13.58
N SER A 191 -6.35 8.53 13.59
CA SER A 191 -6.60 9.30 12.38
C SER A 191 -5.31 9.55 11.59
N VAL A 192 -5.35 9.23 10.30
CA VAL A 192 -4.25 9.48 9.36
C VAL A 192 -4.60 10.69 8.50
N TYR A 193 -3.66 11.62 8.40
CA TYR A 193 -3.82 12.87 7.65
C TYR A 193 -2.88 12.95 6.45
N THR A 194 -3.17 13.86 5.52
CA THR A 194 -2.27 14.24 4.42
C THR A 194 -0.95 14.79 4.98
N ALA A 195 0.12 14.69 4.18
CA ALA A 195 1.44 15.11 4.63
C ALA A 195 1.54 16.61 4.97
N ASP A 196 0.79 17.44 4.26
CA ASP A 196 0.75 18.90 4.40
C ASP A 196 -0.49 19.41 5.18
N ASN A 197 -1.28 18.48 5.71
CA ASN A 197 -2.56 18.74 6.40
C ASN A 197 -3.55 19.60 5.58
N LYS A 198 -3.45 19.55 4.25
CA LYS A 198 -4.36 20.21 3.31
C LYS A 198 -5.22 19.20 2.58
N SER A 199 -6.34 19.66 2.03
CA SER A 199 -7.25 18.83 1.24
C SER A 199 -6.52 18.17 0.06
N ALA A 200 -6.76 16.89 -0.13
CA ALA A 200 -6.24 16.09 -1.22
C ALA A 200 -7.27 15.05 -1.66
N LEU A 201 -7.18 14.60 -2.89
CA LEU A 201 -8.02 13.53 -3.41
C LEU A 201 -7.50 12.19 -2.88
N SER A 202 -8.39 11.39 -2.31
CA SER A 202 -8.05 10.07 -1.78
C SER A 202 -8.94 8.99 -2.39
N ILE A 203 -8.31 7.88 -2.79
CA ILE A 203 -8.97 6.66 -3.26
C ILE A 203 -8.80 5.60 -2.20
N GLN A 204 -9.87 4.96 -1.80
CA GLN A 204 -9.85 3.88 -0.84
C GLN A 204 -10.26 2.56 -1.51
N ALA A 205 -9.59 1.47 -1.15
CA ALA A 205 -9.99 0.14 -1.60
C ALA A 205 -11.40 -0.21 -1.11
N ALA A 206 -12.11 -1.03 -1.90
CA ALA A 206 -13.49 -1.41 -1.65
C ALA A 206 -13.71 -2.20 -0.36
N GLY A 207 -12.67 -2.81 0.19
CA GLY A 207 -12.74 -3.59 1.41
C GLY A 207 -11.45 -3.50 2.22
N ALA A 208 -11.55 -3.96 3.45
CA ALA A 208 -10.43 -4.04 4.37
C ALA A 208 -9.68 -5.37 4.23
N GLY A 209 -8.42 -5.35 4.62
CA GLY A 209 -7.55 -6.51 4.60
C GLY A 209 -6.73 -6.64 3.31
N THR A 210 -5.72 -7.49 3.37
CA THR A 210 -4.74 -7.68 2.29
C THR A 210 -5.35 -8.20 0.98
N THR A 211 -6.52 -8.86 1.05
CA THR A 211 -7.27 -9.30 -0.15
C THR A 211 -7.71 -8.14 -1.03
N TYR A 212 -7.93 -6.97 -0.43
CA TYR A 212 -8.38 -5.75 -1.10
C TYR A 212 -7.24 -4.75 -1.32
N GLN A 213 -6.00 -5.15 -1.08
CA GLN A 213 -4.84 -4.28 -1.27
C GLN A 213 -4.69 -3.87 -2.73
N ILE A 214 -4.48 -2.57 -2.93
CA ILE A 214 -4.12 -1.98 -4.21
C ILE A 214 -2.62 -1.69 -4.15
N SER A 215 -1.81 -2.49 -4.86
CA SER A 215 -0.35 -2.39 -4.79
C SER A 215 0.21 -1.29 -5.68
N SER A 216 -0.53 -0.89 -6.71
CA SER A 216 -0.16 0.20 -7.62
C SER A 216 -1.42 0.80 -8.22
N PHE A 217 -1.40 2.10 -8.46
CA PHE A 217 -2.46 2.82 -9.13
C PHE A 217 -1.85 3.95 -9.98
N THR A 218 -2.23 4.01 -11.25
CA THR A 218 -1.74 5.02 -12.19
C THR A 218 -2.89 5.60 -12.99
N LEU A 219 -2.79 6.90 -13.24
CA LEU A 219 -3.67 7.64 -14.15
C LEU A 219 -2.82 8.30 -15.23
N SER A 220 -3.07 7.98 -16.48
CA SER A 220 -2.37 8.62 -17.60
C SER A 220 -3.32 9.20 -18.62
N ILE A 221 -2.98 10.34 -19.17
CA ILE A 221 -3.73 11.03 -20.23
C ILE A 221 -2.89 11.12 -21.48
N THR A 222 -3.51 10.74 -22.57
CA THR A 222 -2.98 10.92 -23.91
C THR A 222 -3.94 11.76 -24.74
N ASP A 223 -3.42 12.49 -25.70
CA ASP A 223 -4.25 13.21 -26.67
C ASP A 223 -4.92 12.24 -27.67
N ASN A 224 -5.71 12.76 -28.58
CA ASN A 224 -6.40 11.98 -29.61
C ASN A 224 -5.42 11.27 -30.59
N THR A 225 -4.17 11.73 -30.66
CA THR A 225 -3.10 11.11 -31.49
C THR A 225 -2.30 10.07 -30.76
N GLY A 226 -2.50 9.93 -29.43
CA GLY A 226 -1.76 9.01 -28.57
C GLY A 226 -0.53 9.63 -27.91
N ALA A 227 -0.27 10.93 -28.09
CA ALA A 227 0.84 11.60 -27.43
C ALA A 227 0.52 11.88 -25.95
N ILE A 228 1.52 11.70 -25.10
CA ILE A 228 1.39 11.83 -23.64
C ILE A 228 1.31 13.31 -23.25
N ARG A 229 0.31 13.67 -22.43
CA ARG A 229 0.21 14.99 -21.79
C ARG A 229 1.03 15.03 -20.50
N LYS A 230 2.31 15.38 -20.61
CA LYS A 230 3.28 15.31 -19.50
C LYS A 230 2.83 16.07 -18.26
N THR A 231 2.38 17.31 -18.38
CA THR A 231 1.94 18.15 -17.26
C THR A 231 0.77 17.53 -16.51
N ALA A 232 -0.24 17.05 -17.26
CA ALA A 232 -1.40 16.39 -16.67
C ALA A 232 -1.00 15.09 -15.96
N ASN A 233 -0.16 14.28 -16.59
CA ASN A 233 0.27 13.00 -16.02
C ASN A 233 1.11 13.19 -14.76
N THR A 234 1.99 14.17 -14.69
CA THR A 234 2.78 14.46 -13.48
C THR A 234 1.88 14.75 -12.27
N ALA A 235 0.77 15.44 -12.47
CA ALA A 235 -0.17 15.74 -11.38
C ALA A 235 -1.12 14.56 -11.08
N LEU A 236 -1.63 13.89 -12.12
CA LEU A 236 -2.61 12.82 -11.98
C LEU A 236 -2.01 11.51 -11.49
N ASP A 237 -0.77 11.19 -11.87
CA ASP A 237 -0.08 9.95 -11.49
C ASP A 237 0.63 10.04 -10.11
N ALA A 238 0.40 11.10 -9.36
CA ALA A 238 1.04 11.34 -8.08
C ALA A 238 0.28 10.74 -6.89
N PHE A 239 -0.38 9.60 -7.09
CA PHE A 239 -1.02 8.85 -6.00
C PHE A 239 0.02 8.09 -5.18
N ASN A 240 -0.01 8.28 -3.87
CA ASN A 240 0.86 7.60 -2.92
C ASN A 240 0.02 6.87 -1.86
N GLU A 241 0.45 5.67 -1.47
CA GLU A 241 -0.18 4.94 -0.39
C GLU A 241 0.06 5.64 0.95
N ARG A 242 -1.02 5.93 1.66
CA ARG A 242 -0.98 6.58 2.99
C ARG A 242 -1.50 5.67 4.09
N VAL A 243 -2.47 4.83 3.79
CA VAL A 243 -2.93 3.76 4.67
C VAL A 243 -2.81 2.46 3.92
N ARG A 244 -2.13 1.51 4.54
CA ARG A 244 -1.93 0.17 3.97
C ARG A 244 -3.10 -0.74 4.35
N ALA A 245 -3.42 -1.68 3.46
CA ALA A 245 -4.34 -2.75 3.78
C ALA A 245 -3.70 -3.74 4.75
N GLU A 246 -4.32 -3.93 5.90
CA GLU A 246 -3.91 -4.92 6.89
C GLU A 246 -5.11 -5.74 7.33
N ASN A 247 -4.88 -7.01 7.63
CA ASN A 247 -5.92 -7.87 8.18
C ASN A 247 -6.16 -7.57 9.66
N GLU A 248 -7.37 -7.89 10.11
CA GLU A 248 -7.67 -7.90 11.54
C GLU A 248 -6.71 -8.83 12.27
N SER A 249 -6.19 -8.39 13.39
CA SER A 249 -5.33 -9.20 14.26
C SER A 249 -5.87 -9.24 15.68
N LYS A 250 -5.80 -10.44 16.28
CA LYS A 250 -6.07 -10.64 17.71
C LYS A 250 -4.83 -10.28 18.52
N ASP A 251 -5.01 -9.97 19.81
CA ASP A 251 -3.88 -9.75 20.72
C ASP A 251 -3.19 -11.07 21.06
N ASN A 252 -2.27 -11.47 20.20
CA ASN A 252 -1.39 -12.63 20.36
C ASN A 252 0.05 -12.22 20.69
N ALA A 253 0.25 -10.98 21.13
CA ALA A 253 1.56 -10.47 21.47
C ALA A 253 2.22 -11.34 22.55
N LEU A 254 3.53 -11.51 22.43
CA LEU A 254 4.31 -12.24 23.42
C LEU A 254 4.41 -11.44 24.70
N THR A 255 4.07 -12.07 25.81
CA THR A 255 4.19 -11.47 27.14
C THR A 255 5.45 -12.02 27.80
N LEU A 256 6.40 -11.14 28.07
CA LEU A 256 7.64 -11.45 28.78
C LEU A 256 7.53 -10.94 30.21
N GLN A 257 7.53 -11.85 31.19
CA GLN A 257 7.56 -11.47 32.59
C GLN A 257 8.98 -11.02 32.95
N THR A 258 9.14 -9.74 33.29
CA THR A 258 10.44 -9.10 33.59
C THR A 258 10.55 -8.64 35.04
N GLY A 259 9.56 -8.93 35.87
CA GLY A 259 9.56 -8.58 37.30
C GLY A 259 8.84 -9.59 38.15
N VAL A 260 9.15 -9.55 39.46
CA VAL A 260 8.67 -10.50 40.47
C VAL A 260 7.21 -10.32 40.87
N LYS A 261 6.60 -9.20 40.50
CA LYS A 261 5.20 -8.88 40.85
C LYS A 261 4.28 -9.09 39.67
N ALA A 262 3.00 -9.29 39.93
CA ALA A 262 1.96 -9.29 38.90
C ALA A 262 1.96 -7.96 38.13
N ASN A 263 1.69 -8.00 36.85
CA ASN A 263 1.70 -6.86 35.93
C ASN A 263 3.08 -6.24 35.62
N GLN A 264 4.17 -6.87 35.99
CA GLN A 264 5.52 -6.48 35.60
C GLN A 264 5.97 -7.27 34.37
N ALA A 265 5.19 -7.20 33.31
CA ALA A 265 5.46 -7.89 32.04
C ALA A 265 5.52 -6.91 30.90
N ILE A 266 6.39 -7.18 29.93
CA ILE A 266 6.51 -6.44 28.68
C ILE A 266 5.78 -7.23 27.60
N LYS A 267 4.87 -6.59 26.89
CA LYS A 267 4.24 -7.15 25.69
C LYS A 267 5.05 -6.76 24.45
N VAL A 268 5.41 -7.76 23.67
CA VAL A 268 6.11 -7.59 22.41
C VAL A 268 5.24 -8.13 21.28
N SER A 269 4.86 -7.28 20.36
CA SER A 269 4.15 -7.68 19.14
C SER A 269 5.11 -7.68 17.96
N MET A 270 4.94 -8.64 17.07
CA MET A 270 5.71 -8.76 15.84
C MET A 270 4.73 -8.81 14.67
N THR A 271 4.98 -7.98 13.67
CA THR A 271 4.13 -7.91 12.48
C THR A 271 4.43 -9.07 11.53
N ASP A 272 3.49 -9.34 10.64
CA ASP A 272 3.65 -10.31 9.56
C ASP A 272 4.66 -9.78 8.53
N MET A 273 5.71 -10.55 8.29
CA MET A 273 6.77 -10.24 7.33
C MET A 273 6.72 -11.11 6.08
N ARG A 274 5.66 -11.86 5.89
CA ARG A 274 5.45 -12.64 4.65
C ARG A 274 5.24 -11.71 3.46
N SER A 275 5.58 -12.18 2.27
CA SER A 275 5.42 -11.45 1.00
C SER A 275 4.01 -10.90 0.83
N LEU A 276 2.97 -11.69 1.14
CA LEU A 276 1.56 -11.28 1.07
C LEU A 276 1.23 -10.09 2.00
N ALA A 277 1.88 -9.99 3.15
CA ALA A 277 1.67 -8.89 4.10
C ALA A 277 2.51 -7.66 3.77
N LEU A 278 3.61 -7.86 3.08
CA LEU A 278 4.48 -6.79 2.62
C LEU A 278 3.98 -6.12 1.33
N GLY A 279 3.23 -6.77 0.47
CA GLY A 279 2.53 -6.21 -0.68
C GLY A 279 3.03 -6.65 -2.01
#